data_46ea20a9535ac75f7494c628562140ed
#
_entry.id   46ea20a9535ac75f7494c628562140ed
#
_cell.length_a   1.000
_cell.length_b   1.000
_cell.length_c   1.000
_cell.angle_alpha   90.00
_cell.angle_beta   90.00
_cell.angle_gamma   90.00
#
_symmetry.space_group_name_H-M   'P 1'
#
loop_
_entity.id
_entity.type
_entity.pdbx_description
1 polymer ?
#
loop_
_entity_poly.entity_id
_entity_poly.type
_entity_poly.pdbx_seq_one_letter_code
_entity_poly.pdbx_strand_id
1 'polypeptide(L)'
;MKRALRALLSIGLLMSCQVHARELRVCADPNNLPYSDEAGEGFENRIVELIARDLGAHVDYTWWAQRRGAIRNTLNAGACDVIPGMASSSGMSGTTDPYYRSTYVFVSRADHGLQSLASLDDPRLRTLRIGVQLVGDDGANPPPAMSLARRGIVDNVRGYTVYGDYADKAPQAPVIDAVARGDIDVAVVWGPTAGYFASRAGVPMVLAPVTPWLDGPQSPMVFDISMGVRRNDRALRRELDRALLRERPAIERILDAYHVPRVPMMAVAPVPSP
;
A
#
# COMPACT_ATOMS: atom_id res chain seq x y z
N MET A 1 78.36 15.21 33.15
CA MET A 1 77.66 15.69 31.91
C MET A 1 76.83 14.58 31.37
N LYS A 2 75.53 14.55 31.69
CA LYS A 2 74.59 13.59 31.11
C LYS A 2 73.27 14.39 30.77
N ARG A 3 73.03 14.66 29.49
CA ARG A 3 71.85 15.30 28.97
C ARG A 3 70.75 14.21 28.81
N ALA A 4 69.71 14.31 29.62
CA ALA A 4 68.52 13.46 29.48
C ALA A 4 67.59 14.07 28.43
N LEU A 5 67.36 13.34 27.37
CA LEU A 5 66.46 13.65 26.26
C LEU A 5 65.05 13.20 26.66
N ARG A 6 64.15 14.15 26.96
CA ARG A 6 62.73 13.85 27.22
C ARG A 6 61.97 13.80 25.90
N ALA A 7 61.65 12.58 25.48
CA ALA A 7 60.72 12.34 24.38
C ALA A 7 59.28 12.53 24.92
N LEU A 8 58.60 13.55 24.47
CA LEU A 8 57.16 13.78 24.70
C LEU A 8 56.41 12.95 23.65
N LEU A 9 55.78 11.86 24.10
CA LEU A 9 54.90 11.03 23.29
C LEU A 9 53.52 11.69 23.32
N SER A 10 53.16 12.43 22.27
CA SER A 10 51.81 12.98 22.08
C SER A 10 50.89 11.87 21.58
N ILE A 11 50.15 11.26 22.47
CA ILE A 11 49.05 10.33 22.12
C ILE A 11 47.87 11.17 21.64
N GLY A 12 47.75 11.28 20.33
CA GLY A 12 46.54 11.83 19.68
C GLY A 12 45.34 10.90 19.88
N LEU A 13 44.43 11.29 20.76
CA LEU A 13 43.17 10.60 20.98
C LEU A 13 42.28 10.86 19.74
N LEU A 14 42.28 9.93 18.76
CA LEU A 14 41.34 9.90 17.68
C LEU A 14 39.97 9.55 18.28
N MET A 15 39.18 10.57 18.64
CA MET A 15 37.73 10.40 18.90
C MET A 15 37.09 9.97 17.59
N SER A 16 36.88 8.66 17.41
CA SER A 16 36.02 8.12 16.40
C SER A 16 34.60 8.57 16.75
N CYS A 17 34.12 9.63 16.07
CA CYS A 17 32.70 9.94 16.05
C CYS A 17 32.00 8.76 15.40
N GLN A 18 31.45 7.86 16.20
CA GLN A 18 30.51 6.87 15.70
C GLN A 18 29.25 7.64 15.27
N VAL A 19 29.17 7.95 13.99
CA VAL A 19 27.91 8.41 13.40
C VAL A 19 26.97 7.20 13.50
N HIS A 20 26.12 7.18 14.52
CA HIS A 20 24.98 6.26 14.54
C HIS A 20 24.12 6.62 13.33
N ALA A 21 24.08 5.72 12.36
CA ALA A 21 23.19 5.88 11.24
C ALA A 21 21.76 5.98 11.81
N ARG A 22 21.03 6.98 11.36
CA ARG A 22 19.64 7.22 11.79
C ARG A 22 18.79 6.01 11.41
N GLU A 23 17.92 5.58 12.30
CA GLU A 23 16.93 4.53 12.02
C GLU A 23 15.58 5.15 11.63
N LEU A 24 14.97 4.58 10.59
CA LEU A 24 13.57 4.78 10.26
C LEU A 24 12.82 3.49 10.61
N ARG A 25 12.12 3.50 11.74
CA ARG A 25 11.37 2.33 12.21
C ARG A 25 10.05 2.22 11.48
N VAL A 26 9.85 1.12 10.77
CA VAL A 26 8.71 0.90 9.87
C VAL A 26 7.91 -0.31 10.31
N CYS A 27 6.59 -0.14 10.49
CA CYS A 27 5.70 -1.27 10.64
C CYS A 27 5.14 -1.67 9.29
N ALA A 28 5.31 -2.95 8.93
CA ALA A 28 4.82 -3.53 7.70
C ALA A 28 4.32 -4.95 7.94
N ASP A 29 3.53 -5.46 7.02
CA ASP A 29 3.06 -6.85 7.07
C ASP A 29 4.15 -7.77 6.49
N PRO A 30 4.48 -8.87 7.18
CA PRO A 30 5.54 -9.79 6.74
C PRO A 30 5.16 -10.61 5.51
N ASN A 31 3.88 -10.66 5.12
CA ASN A 31 3.40 -11.46 4.00
C ASN A 31 2.17 -10.84 3.32
N ASN A 32 2.35 -9.70 2.68
CA ASN A 32 1.28 -8.92 2.06
C ASN A 32 1.67 -8.40 0.66
N LEU A 33 2.24 -9.26 -0.20
CA LEU A 33 2.50 -8.86 -1.58
C LEU A 33 1.21 -8.43 -2.29
N PRO A 34 1.28 -7.36 -3.10
CA PRO A 34 2.45 -6.66 -3.62
C PRO A 34 2.99 -5.54 -2.72
N TYR A 35 2.45 -5.31 -1.53
CA TYR A 35 2.79 -4.17 -0.67
C TYR A 35 4.10 -4.40 0.08
N SER A 36 4.13 -5.41 0.95
CA SER A 36 5.29 -5.72 1.77
C SER A 36 5.44 -7.21 2.02
N ASP A 37 6.67 -7.64 2.22
CA ASP A 37 7.03 -8.94 2.77
C ASP A 37 8.40 -8.87 3.49
N GLU A 38 8.73 -9.92 4.25
CA GLU A 38 10.01 -9.99 4.96
C GLU A 38 11.23 -10.05 4.02
N ALA A 39 11.04 -10.50 2.77
CA ALA A 39 12.09 -10.51 1.77
C ALA A 39 12.37 -9.13 1.14
N GLY A 40 11.56 -8.10 1.47
CA GLY A 40 11.69 -6.76 0.91
C GLY A 40 11.25 -6.67 -0.55
N GLU A 41 10.40 -7.61 -1.01
CA GLU A 41 9.97 -7.70 -2.41
C GLU A 41 8.74 -6.85 -2.72
N GLY A 42 8.03 -6.32 -1.71
CA GLY A 42 6.88 -5.45 -1.91
C GLY A 42 7.26 -4.06 -2.39
N PHE A 43 6.34 -3.40 -3.12
CA PHE A 43 6.60 -2.03 -3.60
C PHE A 43 6.67 -1.00 -2.46
N GLU A 44 5.96 -1.21 -1.36
CA GLU A 44 6.06 -0.35 -0.17
C GLU A 44 7.41 -0.53 0.53
N ASN A 45 7.98 -1.76 0.58
CA ASN A 45 9.36 -1.95 1.02
C ASN A 45 10.32 -1.11 0.18
N ARG A 46 10.20 -1.17 -1.16
CA ARG A 46 11.06 -0.41 -2.08
C ARG A 46 10.93 1.09 -1.90
N ILE A 47 9.71 1.60 -1.70
CA ILE A 47 9.47 3.03 -1.48
C ILE A 47 10.05 3.47 -0.14
N VAL A 48 9.82 2.70 0.93
CA VAL A 48 10.34 3.05 2.27
C VAL A 48 11.87 3.05 2.28
N GLU A 49 12.52 2.09 1.66
CA GLU A 49 13.97 2.06 1.53
C GLU A 49 14.52 3.23 0.71
N LEU A 50 13.80 3.64 -0.34
CA LEU A 50 14.14 4.82 -1.13
C LEU A 50 14.10 6.08 -0.25
N ILE A 51 13.02 6.26 0.50
CA ILE A 51 12.84 7.40 1.41
C ILE A 51 13.87 7.39 2.55
N ALA A 52 14.15 6.22 3.14
CA ALA A 52 15.16 6.11 4.17
C ALA A 52 16.55 6.54 3.66
N ARG A 53 16.94 6.12 2.47
CA ARG A 53 18.21 6.57 1.83
C ARG A 53 18.25 8.07 1.61
N ASP A 54 17.16 8.70 1.14
CA ASP A 54 17.06 10.15 0.97
C ASP A 54 17.21 10.90 2.31
N LEU A 55 16.75 10.30 3.40
CA LEU A 55 16.85 10.83 4.76
C LEU A 55 18.20 10.51 5.46
N GLY A 56 19.11 9.79 4.81
CA GLY A 56 20.36 9.31 5.43
C GLY A 56 20.10 8.32 6.57
N ALA A 57 19.03 7.54 6.50
CA ALA A 57 18.62 6.55 7.48
C ALA A 57 18.67 5.13 6.88
N HIS A 58 18.68 4.12 7.77
CA HIS A 58 18.38 2.75 7.39
C HIS A 58 17.00 2.34 7.93
N VAL A 59 16.38 1.38 7.27
CA VAL A 59 15.05 0.88 7.68
C VAL A 59 15.23 -0.20 8.74
N ASP A 60 14.46 -0.07 9.81
CA ASP A 60 14.28 -1.11 10.82
C ASP A 60 12.80 -1.55 10.83
N TYR A 61 12.54 -2.81 10.46
CA TYR A 61 11.19 -3.31 10.33
C TYR A 61 10.64 -3.91 11.63
N THR A 62 9.47 -3.46 12.03
CA THR A 62 8.58 -4.16 12.95
C THR A 62 7.52 -4.89 12.11
N TRP A 63 7.65 -6.18 11.97
CA TRP A 63 6.71 -7.01 11.24
C TRP A 63 5.45 -7.26 12.05
N TRP A 64 4.32 -6.88 11.50
CA TRP A 64 3.02 -7.05 12.14
C TRP A 64 1.93 -7.22 11.08
N ALA A 65 1.10 -8.26 11.25
CA ALA A 65 -0.04 -8.48 10.37
C ALA A 65 -0.95 -7.24 10.31
N GLN A 66 -1.26 -6.75 9.12
CA GLN A 66 -2.17 -5.61 8.91
C GLN A 66 -3.63 -6.01 9.14
N ARG A 67 -3.93 -6.42 10.37
CA ARG A 67 -5.25 -6.81 10.82
C ARG A 67 -5.84 -5.76 11.76
N ARG A 68 -7.06 -6.00 12.21
CA ARG A 68 -7.75 -5.14 13.18
C ARG A 68 -6.86 -4.86 14.39
N GLY A 69 -6.68 -3.59 14.71
CA GLY A 69 -5.86 -3.14 15.83
C GLY A 69 -4.37 -2.96 15.51
N ALA A 70 -3.90 -3.27 14.29
CA ALA A 70 -2.50 -3.13 13.91
C ALA A 70 -1.96 -1.72 14.24
N ILE A 71 -2.60 -0.65 13.78
CA ILE A 71 -2.16 0.74 14.04
C ILE A 71 -2.07 1.03 15.54
N ARG A 72 -3.04 0.57 16.32
CA ARG A 72 -3.05 0.78 17.77
C ARG A 72 -1.90 0.06 18.46
N ASN A 73 -1.63 -1.18 18.05
CA ASN A 73 -0.63 -2.04 18.70
C ASN A 73 0.79 -1.82 18.16
N THR A 74 0.95 -1.07 17.08
CA THR A 74 2.25 -0.78 16.44
C THR A 74 2.58 0.71 16.50
N LEU A 75 2.12 1.50 15.56
CA LEU A 75 2.43 2.93 15.43
C LEU A 75 2.06 3.73 16.70
N ASN A 76 0.84 3.55 17.21
CA ASN A 76 0.36 4.26 18.39
C ASN A 76 0.99 3.73 19.70
N ALA A 77 1.46 2.50 19.72
CA ALA A 77 2.23 1.92 20.83
C ALA A 77 3.73 2.28 20.77
N GLY A 78 4.19 2.95 19.71
CA GLY A 78 5.58 3.36 19.56
C GLY A 78 6.53 2.27 19.07
N ALA A 79 6.00 1.14 18.58
CA ALA A 79 6.81 0.05 18.01
C ALA A 79 7.51 0.49 16.72
N CYS A 80 6.90 1.41 15.96
CA CYS A 80 7.49 2.01 14.77
C CYS A 80 7.14 3.49 14.68
N ASP A 81 7.70 4.17 13.69
CA ASP A 81 7.47 5.59 13.43
C ASP A 81 6.62 5.83 12.18
N VAL A 82 6.63 4.87 11.25
CA VAL A 82 5.97 4.95 9.95
C VAL A 82 5.24 3.67 9.61
N ILE A 83 4.05 3.80 9.00
CA ILE A 83 3.34 2.73 8.30
C ILE A 83 3.16 3.19 6.85
N PRO A 84 3.72 2.51 5.83
CA PRO A 84 3.44 2.82 4.43
C PRO A 84 2.01 2.41 4.05
N GLY A 85 1.51 2.92 2.92
CA GLY A 85 0.29 2.41 2.29
C GLY A 85 -1.02 2.70 3.00
N MET A 86 -1.09 3.75 3.82
CA MET A 86 -2.33 4.13 4.51
C MET A 86 -3.22 5.04 3.66
N ALA A 87 -4.53 4.82 3.70
CA ALA A 87 -5.46 5.79 3.14
C ALA A 87 -5.31 7.15 3.84
N SER A 88 -5.17 8.22 3.07
CA SER A 88 -4.96 9.59 3.60
C SER A 88 -6.10 10.06 4.50
N SER A 89 -7.31 9.52 4.28
CA SER A 89 -8.51 9.79 5.10
C SER A 89 -8.55 8.99 6.40
N SER A 90 -7.51 8.21 6.72
CA SER A 90 -7.46 7.42 7.96
C SER A 90 -7.50 8.34 9.18
N GLY A 91 -8.58 8.26 9.95
CA GLY A 91 -8.72 9.00 11.21
C GLY A 91 -7.91 8.41 12.38
N MET A 92 -7.12 7.35 12.18
CA MET A 92 -6.43 6.64 13.27
C MET A 92 -5.01 7.11 13.52
N SER A 93 -4.39 7.82 12.57
CA SER A 93 -3.02 8.36 12.64
C SER A 93 -2.94 9.75 12.03
N GLY A 94 -1.78 10.40 12.08
CA GLY A 94 -1.40 11.45 11.15
C GLY A 94 -1.00 10.81 9.82
N THR A 95 -1.15 11.54 8.71
CA THR A 95 -0.73 11.07 7.39
C THR A 95 0.12 12.13 6.70
N THR A 96 1.06 11.69 5.88
CA THR A 96 1.77 12.56 4.93
C THR A 96 0.81 13.06 3.84
N ASP A 97 1.29 13.97 3.01
CA ASP A 97 0.66 14.22 1.72
C ASP A 97 0.64 12.90 0.92
N PRO A 98 -0.40 12.68 0.07
CA PRO A 98 -0.50 11.45 -0.70
C PRO A 98 0.60 11.36 -1.75
N TYR A 99 1.21 10.19 -1.88
CA TYR A 99 2.24 9.93 -2.88
C TYR A 99 1.75 9.14 -4.09
N TYR A 100 0.56 8.50 -4.01
CA TYR A 100 -0.18 8.01 -5.16
C TYR A 100 -1.67 7.94 -4.87
N ARG A 101 -2.46 7.83 -5.95
CA ARG A 101 -3.90 7.57 -5.89
C ARG A 101 -4.22 6.37 -6.74
N SER A 102 -4.98 5.42 -6.18
CA SER A 102 -5.42 4.24 -6.88
C SER A 102 -6.92 4.01 -6.71
N THR A 103 -7.45 3.04 -7.44
CA THR A 103 -8.87 2.74 -7.51
C THR A 103 -9.12 1.24 -7.46
N TYR A 104 -10.32 0.83 -7.07
CA TYR A 104 -10.80 -0.51 -7.38
C TYR A 104 -10.94 -0.68 -8.89
N VAL A 105 -10.68 -1.88 -9.37
CA VAL A 105 -10.77 -2.24 -10.79
C VAL A 105 -11.60 -3.51 -10.97
N PHE A 106 -12.33 -3.58 -12.08
CA PHE A 106 -12.81 -4.84 -12.61
C PHE A 106 -11.64 -5.57 -13.27
N VAL A 107 -11.49 -6.85 -12.97
CA VAL A 107 -10.49 -7.73 -13.55
C VAL A 107 -11.20 -8.86 -14.26
N SER A 108 -10.94 -9.05 -15.55
CA SER A 108 -11.49 -10.14 -16.36
C SER A 108 -10.44 -10.67 -17.34
N ARG A 109 -10.66 -11.88 -17.87
CA ARG A 109 -9.83 -12.37 -18.96
C ARG A 109 -10.10 -11.56 -20.24
N ALA A 110 -9.06 -11.31 -21.01
CA ALA A 110 -9.15 -10.53 -22.24
C ALA A 110 -9.98 -11.25 -23.34
N ASP A 111 -10.07 -12.57 -23.29
CA ASP A 111 -10.81 -13.41 -24.25
C ASP A 111 -12.30 -13.60 -23.90
N HIS A 112 -12.79 -13.02 -22.78
CA HIS A 112 -14.18 -13.20 -22.30
C HIS A 112 -15.15 -12.08 -22.73
N GLY A 113 -14.71 -11.09 -23.52
CA GLY A 113 -15.58 -10.03 -24.06
C GLY A 113 -16.05 -9.01 -23.00
N LEU A 114 -15.35 -8.91 -21.87
CA LEU A 114 -15.73 -8.03 -20.76
C LEU A 114 -14.89 -6.72 -20.70
N GLN A 115 -14.17 -6.37 -21.76
CA GLN A 115 -13.26 -5.21 -21.79
C GLN A 115 -13.97 -3.86 -21.55
N SER A 116 -15.26 -3.79 -21.86
CA SER A 116 -16.09 -2.61 -21.65
C SER A 116 -16.75 -2.54 -20.27
N LEU A 117 -16.52 -3.55 -19.40
CA LEU A 117 -17.11 -3.56 -18.06
C LEU A 117 -16.33 -2.62 -17.14
N ALA A 118 -16.92 -1.49 -16.81
CA ALA A 118 -16.33 -0.47 -15.94
C ALA A 118 -17.30 0.12 -14.91
N SER A 119 -18.61 -0.11 -15.09
CA SER A 119 -19.66 0.46 -14.21
C SER A 119 -20.23 -0.58 -13.28
N LEU A 120 -20.47 -0.19 -12.00
CA LEU A 120 -21.24 -0.99 -11.04
C LEU A 120 -22.74 -1.10 -11.42
N ASP A 121 -23.22 -0.26 -12.35
CA ASP A 121 -24.59 -0.30 -12.86
C ASP A 121 -24.74 -1.16 -14.11
N ASP A 122 -23.66 -1.82 -14.56
CA ASP A 122 -23.69 -2.68 -15.75
C ASP A 122 -24.62 -3.89 -15.51
N PRO A 123 -25.65 -4.09 -16.34
CA PRO A 123 -26.63 -5.15 -16.12
C PRO A 123 -26.02 -6.56 -16.18
N ARG A 124 -24.89 -6.74 -16.88
CA ARG A 124 -24.18 -8.03 -16.95
C ARG A 124 -23.76 -8.53 -15.57
N LEU A 125 -23.50 -7.64 -14.62
CA LEU A 125 -23.12 -8.01 -13.25
C LEU A 125 -24.16 -8.89 -12.54
N ARG A 126 -25.42 -8.90 -12.99
CA ARG A 126 -26.47 -9.74 -12.40
C ARG A 126 -26.35 -11.22 -12.73
N THR A 127 -25.60 -11.55 -13.78
CA THR A 127 -25.46 -12.93 -14.30
C THR A 127 -24.01 -13.43 -14.27
N LEU A 128 -23.01 -12.54 -14.17
CA LEU A 128 -21.61 -12.91 -14.08
C LEU A 128 -21.30 -13.45 -12.67
N ARG A 129 -20.41 -14.44 -12.59
CA ARG A 129 -19.79 -14.88 -11.33
C ARG A 129 -18.77 -13.86 -10.91
N ILE A 130 -18.97 -13.19 -9.78
CA ILE A 130 -18.19 -12.05 -9.35
C ILE A 130 -17.35 -12.43 -8.13
N GLY A 131 -16.03 -12.13 -8.16
CA GLY A 131 -15.14 -12.21 -7.01
C GLY A 131 -14.95 -10.84 -6.35
N VAL A 132 -14.94 -10.79 -5.02
CA VAL A 132 -14.55 -9.60 -4.24
C VAL A 132 -13.55 -9.98 -3.17
N GLN A 133 -12.62 -9.07 -2.86
CA GLN A 133 -11.75 -9.24 -1.70
C GLN A 133 -12.52 -8.90 -0.42
N LEU A 134 -12.41 -9.74 0.60
CA LEU A 134 -12.92 -9.46 1.94
C LEU A 134 -11.76 -8.92 2.79
N VAL A 135 -11.99 -7.80 3.45
CA VAL A 135 -10.98 -7.11 4.26
C VAL A 135 -11.22 -7.37 5.74
N GLY A 136 -10.17 -7.75 6.44
CA GLY A 136 -10.21 -7.94 7.89
C GLY A 136 -10.65 -9.33 8.36
N ASP A 137 -10.38 -9.60 9.64
CA ASP A 137 -10.68 -10.88 10.29
C ASP A 137 -12.17 -11.08 10.54
N ASP A 138 -12.94 -10.01 10.54
CA ASP A 138 -14.38 -9.97 10.78
C ASP A 138 -15.21 -10.00 9.48
N GLY A 139 -14.55 -10.21 8.32
CA GLY A 139 -15.21 -10.27 7.03
C GLY A 139 -15.86 -8.96 6.62
N ALA A 140 -15.31 -7.83 7.07
CA ALA A 140 -15.82 -6.51 6.69
C ALA A 140 -15.87 -6.38 5.16
N ASN A 141 -17.03 -6.01 4.66
CA ASN A 141 -17.25 -5.85 3.23
C ASN A 141 -16.53 -4.60 2.72
N PRO A 142 -15.66 -4.72 1.70
CA PRO A 142 -15.06 -3.57 1.05
C PRO A 142 -16.13 -2.76 0.28
N PRO A 143 -15.82 -1.50 -0.09
CA PRO A 143 -16.76 -0.66 -0.83
C PRO A 143 -17.41 -1.31 -2.06
N PRO A 144 -16.70 -2.08 -2.92
CA PRO A 144 -17.33 -2.79 -4.03
C PRO A 144 -18.39 -3.80 -3.61
N ALA A 145 -18.12 -4.61 -2.57
CA ALA A 145 -19.07 -5.60 -2.09
C ALA A 145 -20.36 -4.95 -1.55
N MET A 146 -20.21 -3.84 -0.79
CA MET A 146 -21.36 -3.05 -0.31
C MET A 146 -22.15 -2.45 -1.47
N SER A 147 -21.48 -1.99 -2.51
CA SER A 147 -22.09 -1.39 -3.68
C SER A 147 -22.87 -2.39 -4.54
N LEU A 148 -22.33 -3.61 -4.69
CA LEU A 148 -23.03 -4.72 -5.34
C LEU A 148 -24.28 -5.12 -4.54
N ALA A 149 -24.14 -5.26 -3.22
CA ALA A 149 -25.24 -5.62 -2.33
C ALA A 149 -26.41 -4.59 -2.38
N ARG A 150 -26.11 -3.28 -2.43
CA ARG A 150 -27.13 -2.23 -2.59
C ARG A 150 -27.90 -2.36 -3.91
N ARG A 151 -27.33 -2.97 -4.93
CA ARG A 151 -27.96 -3.25 -6.23
C ARG A 151 -28.68 -4.61 -6.27
N GLY A 152 -28.73 -5.31 -5.12
CA GLY A 152 -29.30 -6.66 -5.02
C GLY A 152 -28.47 -7.72 -5.75
N ILE A 153 -27.17 -7.47 -5.96
CA ILE A 153 -26.21 -8.41 -6.55
C ILE A 153 -25.48 -9.06 -5.40
N VAL A 154 -25.92 -10.24 -4.99
CA VAL A 154 -25.43 -10.96 -3.81
C VAL A 154 -25.17 -12.44 -4.13
N ASP A 155 -26.13 -13.12 -4.73
CA ASP A 155 -26.11 -14.58 -4.89
C ASP A 155 -25.00 -15.10 -5.81
N ASN A 156 -24.52 -14.26 -6.71
CA ASN A 156 -23.46 -14.53 -7.65
C ASN A 156 -22.11 -13.92 -7.26
N VAL A 157 -22.00 -13.40 -6.02
CA VAL A 157 -20.78 -12.79 -5.47
C VAL A 157 -20.07 -13.77 -4.54
N ARG A 158 -18.79 -14.03 -4.81
CA ARG A 158 -17.91 -14.85 -3.98
C ARG A 158 -16.86 -13.99 -3.30
N GLY A 159 -16.76 -14.11 -1.96
CA GLY A 159 -15.73 -13.45 -1.16
C GLY A 159 -14.41 -14.24 -1.16
N TYR A 160 -13.29 -13.53 -1.26
CA TYR A 160 -11.93 -14.04 -1.11
C TYR A 160 -11.25 -13.28 0.02
N THR A 161 -10.79 -13.99 1.05
CA THR A 161 -10.10 -13.38 2.19
C THR A 161 -8.74 -12.87 1.75
N VAL A 162 -8.41 -11.65 2.16
CA VAL A 162 -7.12 -10.99 1.87
C VAL A 162 -6.03 -11.49 2.83
N TYR A 163 -6.41 -11.87 4.05
CA TYR A 163 -5.52 -12.37 5.07
C TYR A 163 -5.65 -13.88 5.16
N GLY A 164 -4.68 -14.56 4.59
CA GLY A 164 -4.60 -16.02 4.63
C GLY A 164 -3.70 -16.54 5.75
N ASP A 165 -3.45 -17.83 5.69
CA ASP A 165 -2.37 -18.47 6.43
C ASP A 165 -1.03 -17.85 5.97
N TYR A 166 -0.20 -17.43 6.90
CA TYR A 166 1.16 -16.94 6.60
C TYR A 166 2.09 -18.02 5.99
N ALA A 167 1.64 -19.25 5.92
CA ALA A 167 2.29 -20.31 5.13
C ALA A 167 2.06 -20.13 3.61
N ASP A 168 1.02 -19.41 3.19
CA ASP A 168 0.78 -19.09 1.78
C ASP A 168 1.65 -17.88 1.38
N LYS A 169 2.45 -18.04 0.32
CA LYS A 169 3.35 -16.97 -0.17
C LYS A 169 2.63 -15.79 -0.81
N ALA A 170 1.37 -15.96 -1.20
CA ALA A 170 0.61 -14.93 -1.92
C ALA A 170 -0.87 -14.93 -1.53
N PRO A 171 -1.21 -14.61 -0.26
CA PRO A 171 -2.58 -14.73 0.25
C PRO A 171 -3.60 -13.84 -0.47
N GLN A 172 -3.14 -12.84 -1.24
CA GLN A 172 -4.01 -11.98 -2.03
C GLN A 172 -4.22 -12.45 -3.48
N ALA A 173 -3.47 -13.44 -3.96
CA ALA A 173 -3.57 -13.96 -5.33
C ALA A 173 -4.88 -14.70 -5.66
N PRO A 174 -5.52 -15.46 -4.75
CA PRO A 174 -6.58 -16.40 -5.07
C PRO A 174 -7.75 -15.83 -5.87
N VAL A 175 -8.11 -14.56 -5.68
CA VAL A 175 -9.18 -13.91 -6.44
C VAL A 175 -8.80 -13.72 -7.92
N ILE A 176 -7.57 -13.36 -8.20
CA ILE A 176 -7.05 -13.18 -9.57
C ILE A 176 -6.85 -14.55 -10.23
N ASP A 177 -6.34 -15.53 -9.50
CA ASP A 177 -6.18 -16.89 -9.98
C ASP A 177 -7.52 -17.53 -10.35
N ALA A 178 -8.59 -17.21 -9.60
CA ALA A 178 -9.94 -17.67 -9.91
C ALA A 178 -10.46 -17.08 -11.23
N VAL A 179 -10.15 -15.81 -11.52
CA VAL A 179 -10.43 -15.21 -12.84
C VAL A 179 -9.60 -15.90 -13.92
N ALA A 180 -8.32 -16.12 -13.68
CA ALA A 180 -7.42 -16.77 -14.63
C ALA A 180 -7.89 -18.17 -15.04
N ARG A 181 -8.34 -18.96 -14.08
CA ARG A 181 -8.88 -20.31 -14.30
C ARG A 181 -10.30 -20.34 -14.85
N GLY A 182 -11.02 -19.20 -14.85
CA GLY A 182 -12.43 -19.14 -15.21
C GLY A 182 -13.39 -19.68 -14.13
N ASP A 183 -12.96 -19.80 -12.88
CA ASP A 183 -13.82 -20.15 -11.74
C ASP A 183 -14.84 -19.03 -11.45
N ILE A 184 -14.46 -17.79 -11.75
CA ILE A 184 -15.29 -16.58 -11.77
C ILE A 184 -15.05 -15.82 -13.08
N ASP A 185 -16.04 -15.02 -13.50
CA ASP A 185 -15.99 -14.33 -14.79
C ASP A 185 -15.28 -12.95 -14.65
N VAL A 186 -15.45 -12.33 -13.50
CA VAL A 186 -14.90 -11.02 -13.18
C VAL A 186 -14.61 -10.91 -11.69
N ALA A 187 -13.58 -10.17 -11.34
CA ALA A 187 -13.32 -9.78 -9.95
C ALA A 187 -13.36 -8.25 -9.81
N VAL A 188 -13.75 -7.75 -8.62
CA VAL A 188 -13.63 -6.35 -8.25
C VAL A 188 -12.62 -6.25 -7.13
N VAL A 189 -11.43 -5.77 -7.47
CA VAL A 189 -10.23 -5.87 -6.63
C VAL A 189 -9.57 -4.51 -6.49
N TRP A 190 -8.89 -4.27 -5.37
CA TRP A 190 -8.06 -3.10 -5.20
C TRP A 190 -6.93 -3.06 -6.24
N GLY A 191 -6.78 -1.92 -6.92
CA GLY A 191 -5.93 -1.76 -8.09
C GLY A 191 -4.51 -2.31 -7.96
N PRO A 192 -3.72 -1.95 -6.93
CA PRO A 192 -2.37 -2.47 -6.74
C PRO A 192 -2.29 -4.00 -6.70
N THR A 193 -3.17 -4.65 -5.95
CA THR A 193 -3.27 -6.12 -5.94
C THR A 193 -3.62 -6.66 -7.31
N ALA A 194 -4.63 -6.06 -7.96
CA ALA A 194 -5.06 -6.48 -9.28
C ALA A 194 -3.95 -6.38 -10.33
N GLY A 195 -3.27 -5.23 -10.40
CA GLY A 195 -2.20 -4.99 -11.38
C GLY A 195 -1.04 -5.98 -11.23
N TYR A 196 -0.60 -6.18 -10.00
CA TYR A 196 0.52 -7.07 -9.69
C TYR A 196 0.23 -8.52 -10.06
N PHE A 197 -0.89 -9.09 -9.60
CA PHE A 197 -1.20 -10.49 -9.84
C PHE A 197 -1.69 -10.74 -11.26
N ALA A 198 -2.45 -9.83 -11.87
CA ALA A 198 -2.87 -9.96 -13.25
C ALA A 198 -1.68 -9.97 -14.23
N SER A 199 -0.63 -9.18 -13.98
CA SER A 199 0.59 -9.20 -14.79
C SER A 199 1.37 -10.51 -14.73
N ARG A 200 1.07 -11.37 -13.76
CA ARG A 200 1.73 -12.66 -13.48
C ARG A 200 0.84 -13.88 -13.72
N ALA A 201 -0.40 -13.68 -14.11
CA ALA A 201 -1.43 -14.73 -14.15
C ALA A 201 -1.27 -15.76 -15.29
N GLY A 202 -0.31 -15.57 -16.19
CA GLY A 202 -0.08 -16.48 -17.33
C GLY A 202 -1.13 -16.43 -18.45
N VAL A 203 -2.20 -15.65 -18.26
CA VAL A 203 -3.24 -15.38 -19.26
C VAL A 203 -3.47 -13.87 -19.38
N PRO A 204 -3.77 -13.34 -20.58
CA PRO A 204 -4.04 -11.92 -20.75
C PRO A 204 -5.28 -11.50 -19.97
N MET A 205 -5.14 -10.43 -19.17
CA MET A 205 -6.21 -9.86 -18.37
C MET A 205 -6.46 -8.39 -18.73
N VAL A 206 -7.68 -7.95 -18.53
CA VAL A 206 -8.09 -6.54 -18.65
C VAL A 206 -8.43 -6.01 -17.27
N LEU A 207 -7.91 -4.83 -16.97
CA LEU A 207 -8.21 -4.07 -15.75
C LEU A 207 -8.95 -2.79 -16.17
N ALA A 208 -10.17 -2.61 -15.68
CA ALA A 208 -10.97 -1.42 -15.93
C ALA A 208 -11.31 -0.72 -14.59
N PRO A 209 -10.98 0.57 -14.43
CA PRO A 209 -11.35 1.32 -13.23
C PRO A 209 -12.85 1.26 -12.95
N VAL A 210 -13.21 1.05 -11.69
CA VAL A 210 -14.62 0.99 -11.27
C VAL A 210 -15.23 2.39 -11.30
N THR A 211 -16.45 2.50 -11.85
CA THR A 211 -17.27 3.69 -11.79
C THR A 211 -18.64 3.40 -11.17
N PRO A 212 -19.26 4.38 -10.48
CA PRO A 212 -18.73 5.70 -10.13
C PRO A 212 -17.60 5.63 -9.09
N TRP A 213 -16.74 6.65 -9.02
CA TRP A 213 -15.65 6.71 -8.03
C TRP A 213 -16.12 6.89 -6.59
N LEU A 214 -17.34 7.39 -6.42
CA LEU A 214 -18.05 7.49 -5.15
C LEU A 214 -19.45 6.93 -5.34
N ASP A 215 -19.72 5.78 -4.74
CA ASP A 215 -21.01 5.12 -4.80
C ASP A 215 -21.74 5.24 -3.47
N GLY A 216 -22.29 6.44 -3.23
CA GLY A 216 -22.87 6.83 -1.95
C GLY A 216 -21.83 7.30 -0.91
N PRO A 217 -22.28 7.83 0.23
CA PRO A 217 -21.43 8.54 1.18
C PRO A 217 -20.29 7.73 1.80
N GLN A 218 -20.42 6.40 1.82
CA GLN A 218 -19.49 5.51 2.53
C GLN A 218 -18.84 4.45 1.63
N SER A 219 -18.93 4.62 0.32
CA SER A 219 -18.37 3.65 -0.63
C SER A 219 -17.50 4.31 -1.69
N PRO A 220 -16.36 4.90 -1.30
CA PRO A 220 -15.39 5.41 -2.26
C PRO A 220 -14.71 4.22 -2.96
N MET A 221 -14.52 4.34 -4.28
CA MET A 221 -13.75 3.36 -5.09
C MET A 221 -12.32 3.83 -5.33
N VAL A 222 -12.00 5.07 -4.98
CA VAL A 222 -10.71 5.72 -5.18
C VAL A 222 -10.16 6.19 -3.85
N PHE A 223 -8.88 5.96 -3.61
CA PHE A 223 -8.20 6.37 -2.39
C PHE A 223 -6.87 7.05 -2.70
N ASP A 224 -6.61 8.13 -1.99
CA ASP A 224 -5.30 8.73 -1.84
C ASP A 224 -4.51 7.93 -0.81
N ILE A 225 -3.26 7.59 -1.15
CA ILE A 225 -2.40 6.77 -0.31
C ILE A 225 -1.21 7.58 0.18
N SER A 226 -1.03 7.53 1.49
CA SER A 226 -0.04 8.28 2.28
C SER A 226 0.77 7.35 3.16
N MET A 227 1.83 7.87 3.75
CA MET A 227 2.48 7.21 4.89
C MET A 227 1.80 7.66 6.19
N GLY A 228 1.49 6.72 7.07
CA GLY A 228 0.99 6.98 8.41
C GLY A 228 2.10 7.27 9.39
N VAL A 229 1.93 8.29 10.22
CA VAL A 229 2.82 8.65 11.34
C VAL A 229 2.00 8.89 12.59
N ARG A 230 2.62 8.91 13.77
CA ARG A 230 1.90 9.33 14.97
C ARG A 230 1.38 10.77 14.82
N ARG A 231 0.15 11.03 15.29
CA ARG A 231 -0.52 12.34 15.11
C ARG A 231 0.31 13.53 15.60
N ASN A 232 1.10 13.32 16.65
CA ASN A 232 1.89 14.38 17.27
C ASN A 232 3.27 14.53 16.63
N ASP A 233 3.68 13.63 15.75
CA ASP A 233 4.99 13.68 15.10
C ASP A 233 4.96 14.52 13.82
N ARG A 234 4.72 15.82 14.02
CA ARG A 234 4.70 16.79 12.92
C ARG A 234 6.06 16.99 12.26
N ALA A 235 7.15 16.72 13.01
CA ALA A 235 8.50 16.88 12.48
C ALA A 235 8.80 15.79 11.45
N LEU A 236 8.61 14.52 11.81
CA LEU A 236 8.79 13.39 10.91
C LEU A 236 7.85 13.51 9.71
N ARG A 237 6.58 13.86 9.91
CA ARG A 237 5.63 14.04 8.81
C ARG A 237 6.16 15.03 7.75
N ARG A 238 6.58 16.23 8.16
CA ARG A 238 7.12 17.24 7.21
C ARG A 238 8.40 16.79 6.53
N GLU A 239 9.19 15.97 7.19
CA GLU A 239 10.42 15.42 6.63
C GLU A 239 10.09 14.38 5.55
N LEU A 240 9.16 13.47 5.84
CA LEU A 240 8.65 12.50 4.88
C LEU A 240 7.96 13.18 3.69
N ASP A 241 7.13 14.20 3.91
CA ASP A 241 6.47 14.96 2.83
C ASP A 241 7.51 15.52 1.84
N ARG A 242 8.61 16.10 2.35
CA ARG A 242 9.69 16.62 1.52
C ARG A 242 10.45 15.51 0.77
N ALA A 243 10.71 14.38 1.43
CA ALA A 243 11.38 13.23 0.82
C ALA A 243 10.50 12.62 -0.28
N LEU A 244 9.21 12.41 -0.01
CA LEU A 244 8.24 11.91 -0.99
C LEU A 244 8.14 12.82 -2.22
N LEU A 245 8.20 14.14 -2.02
CA LEU A 245 8.19 15.09 -3.12
C LEU A 245 9.47 15.02 -3.97
N ARG A 246 10.65 14.91 -3.34
CA ARG A 246 11.93 14.78 -4.06
C ARG A 246 12.01 13.48 -4.85
N GLU A 247 11.56 12.41 -4.24
CA GLU A 247 11.66 11.04 -4.78
C GLU A 247 10.46 10.64 -5.66
N ARG A 248 9.51 11.56 -5.92
CA ARG A 248 8.32 11.28 -6.73
C ARG A 248 8.63 10.53 -8.03
N PRO A 249 9.62 10.93 -8.87
CA PRO A 249 9.88 10.22 -10.11
C PRO A 249 10.37 8.78 -9.90
N ALA A 250 11.08 8.51 -8.80
CA ALA A 250 11.53 7.16 -8.47
C ALA A 250 10.38 6.31 -7.91
N ILE A 251 9.50 6.89 -7.11
CA ILE A 251 8.27 6.25 -6.62
C ILE A 251 7.38 5.86 -7.79
N GLU A 252 7.18 6.75 -8.77
CA GLU A 252 6.38 6.47 -9.96
C GLU A 252 6.94 5.26 -10.72
N ARG A 253 8.27 5.18 -10.91
CA ARG A 253 8.90 4.00 -11.54
C ARG A 253 8.69 2.70 -10.74
N ILE A 254 8.74 2.77 -9.41
CA ILE A 254 8.44 1.60 -8.57
C ILE A 254 6.98 1.16 -8.79
N LEU A 255 6.03 2.08 -8.73
CA LEU A 255 4.61 1.78 -8.94
C LEU A 255 4.34 1.21 -10.34
N ASP A 256 5.02 1.72 -11.38
CA ASP A 256 4.94 1.18 -12.74
C ASP A 256 5.47 -0.26 -12.82
N ALA A 257 6.60 -0.54 -12.19
CA ALA A 257 7.20 -1.87 -12.17
C ALA A 257 6.30 -2.93 -11.50
N TYR A 258 5.44 -2.48 -10.58
CA TYR A 258 4.44 -3.34 -9.93
C TYR A 258 3.06 -3.28 -10.60
N HIS A 259 2.95 -2.63 -11.76
CA HIS A 259 1.70 -2.46 -12.52
C HIS A 259 0.56 -1.84 -11.70
N VAL A 260 0.87 -0.93 -10.78
CA VAL A 260 -0.13 -0.27 -9.94
C VAL A 260 -1.00 0.65 -10.78
N PRO A 261 -2.32 0.38 -10.94
CA PRO A 261 -3.22 1.29 -11.61
C PRO A 261 -3.34 2.59 -10.83
N ARG A 262 -3.11 3.72 -11.50
CA ARG A 262 -3.23 5.05 -10.89
C ARG A 262 -4.30 5.86 -11.58
N VAL A 263 -4.96 6.70 -10.81
CA VAL A 263 -5.89 7.71 -11.32
C VAL A 263 -5.35 9.10 -10.97
N PRO A 264 -5.69 10.15 -11.74
CA PRO A 264 -5.21 11.49 -11.48
C PRO A 264 -5.50 11.92 -10.03
N MET A 265 -4.51 12.45 -9.33
CA MET A 265 -4.74 13.17 -8.09
C MET A 265 -5.50 14.45 -8.43
N MET A 266 -6.69 14.64 -7.86
CA MET A 266 -7.39 15.91 -8.01
C MET A 266 -6.55 16.98 -7.31
N ALA A 267 -6.29 18.08 -8.01
CA ALA A 267 -5.72 19.25 -7.37
C ALA A 267 -6.63 19.65 -6.21
N VAL A 268 -6.07 19.69 -5.00
CA VAL A 268 -6.78 20.26 -3.86
C VAL A 268 -6.98 21.73 -4.22
N ALA A 269 -8.24 22.13 -4.44
CA ALA A 269 -8.55 23.53 -4.63
C ALA A 269 -8.02 24.28 -3.41
N PRO A 270 -7.25 25.38 -3.59
CA PRO A 270 -6.79 26.15 -2.45
C PRO A 270 -8.01 26.58 -1.64
N VAL A 271 -8.01 26.24 -0.34
CA VAL A 271 -9.01 26.73 0.59
C VAL A 271 -8.91 28.27 0.55
N PRO A 272 -9.97 29.00 0.19
CA PRO A 272 -9.92 30.44 0.23
C PRO A 272 -9.58 30.87 1.64
N SER A 273 -8.50 31.65 1.78
CA SER A 273 -8.11 32.24 3.06
C SER A 273 -9.26 33.12 3.57
N PRO A 274 -9.56 33.10 4.89
CA PRO A 274 -10.63 33.89 5.47
C PRO A 274 -10.40 35.39 5.36
#